data_9bfc8eb48624714d3f01cdc1b7df28cc
#
_entry.id   9bfc8eb48624714d3f01cdc1b7df28cc
#
_cell.length_a   1.000
_cell.length_b   1.000
_cell.length_c   1.000
_cell.angle_alpha   90.00
_cell.angle_beta   90.00
_cell.angle_gamma   90.00
#
_symmetry.space_group_name_H-M   'P 1'
#
loop_
_entity.id
_entity.type
_entity.pdbx_description
1 polymer ?
#
loop_
_entity_poly.entity_id
_entity_poly.type
_entity_poly.pdbx_seq_one_letter_code
_entity_poly.pdbx_strand_id
1 'polypeptide(L)'
;MFRTMLSLSLLLLLCSLPAYPGLLDEAIKSHPPTDAYDGWHLAVQAWTFNKFTFADAVDKTASLGLDWIEAFPGQVVSKEHPDWKVDPSMPVEQRTYVKELLTKAGVRLVNFGVTELTADEKQCRKVFDFAKDMGIQTIVAEPPEDAFDMIEGLCKEYKIKVAIHDHPKPSHYWNPELVLKVTKNRAPWIGACADIGHWARSGIRPIDGIRMLKGHIVSLHFKDLNEFGNPEAHDVVWGTGACDVAAVLKELHRQKFDGVFSIEYEYNWENSLPDVRKCVAYFDKEAGALKKGGWTDLLLPDLSNCIFKPNSWTMADGVLSANGGDDIWTQKKYGNFVLDLEFKLDPETNSGVFLRTGNIKEWLHTAIEVQILDSYGKNQPAREVCGAIFDCLAPTKIAVRPPGEWNHYTITCKDNKIYVVLNGEQIINMDLNKWTQAHKNPDGTPNKFNTAYKDMPRVGNIGLQYHGHPIWFRNIKIRTI
;
A
#
# COMPACT_ATOMS: atom_id res chain seq x y z
N MET A 1 -4.42 29.46 -74.66
CA MET A 1 -3.28 28.83 -74.04
C MET A 1 -3.40 29.01 -72.54
N PHE A 2 -3.98 28.05 -71.85
CA PHE A 2 -4.17 28.02 -70.39
C PHE A 2 -2.91 27.50 -69.70
N ARG A 3 -2.39 28.22 -68.72
CA ARG A 3 -1.42 27.72 -67.74
C ARG A 3 -2.08 27.66 -66.39
N THR A 4 -2.40 26.49 -65.96
CA THR A 4 -2.85 26.12 -64.62
C THR A 4 -1.71 26.22 -63.63
N MET A 5 -1.85 27.03 -62.57
CA MET A 5 -0.99 27.02 -61.38
C MET A 5 -1.54 25.97 -60.43
N LEU A 6 -0.73 24.98 -60.10
CA LEU A 6 -0.94 24.01 -59.01
C LEU A 6 -0.43 24.64 -57.71
N SER A 7 -1.33 24.96 -56.78
CA SER A 7 -0.97 25.32 -55.42
C SER A 7 -0.83 24.03 -54.61
N LEU A 8 0.38 23.80 -54.09
CA LEU A 8 0.75 22.68 -53.20
C LEU A 8 0.39 23.10 -51.75
N SER A 9 -0.74 22.61 -51.23
CA SER A 9 -1.11 22.77 -49.83
C SER A 9 -0.39 21.71 -49.02
N LEU A 10 0.56 22.12 -48.21
CA LEU A 10 1.28 21.30 -47.23
C LEU A 10 0.36 21.04 -46.03
N LEU A 11 -0.28 19.88 -45.99
CA LEU A 11 -1.06 19.41 -44.87
C LEU A 11 -0.09 18.94 -43.76
N LEU A 12 0.08 19.75 -42.73
CA LEU A 12 0.78 19.36 -41.50
C LEU A 12 -0.13 18.33 -40.78
N LEU A 13 0.15 17.04 -40.94
CA LEU A 13 -0.40 16.00 -40.08
C LEU A 13 0.25 16.12 -38.70
N LEU A 14 -0.43 16.79 -37.77
CA LEU A 14 -0.16 16.66 -36.35
C LEU A 14 -0.57 15.26 -35.93
N CYS A 15 0.40 14.31 -35.95
CA CYS A 15 0.27 13.05 -35.25
C CYS A 15 0.16 13.37 -33.75
N SER A 16 -1.05 13.45 -33.23
CA SER A 16 -1.30 13.30 -31.80
C SER A 16 -0.90 11.88 -31.41
N LEU A 17 0.29 11.73 -30.84
CA LEU A 17 0.64 10.52 -30.12
C LEU A 17 -0.44 10.31 -29.05
N PRO A 18 -1.04 9.11 -28.95
CA PRO A 18 -1.91 8.84 -27.82
C PRO A 18 -1.09 9.04 -26.55
N ALA A 19 -1.57 9.89 -25.65
CA ALA A 19 -1.05 9.97 -24.30
C ALA A 19 -1.17 8.55 -23.74
N TYR A 20 -0.04 7.88 -23.57
CA TYR A 20 0.01 6.65 -22.77
C TYR A 20 -0.57 7.01 -21.40
N PRO A 21 -1.62 6.36 -20.91
CA PRO A 21 -2.01 6.47 -19.51
C PRO A 21 -0.75 6.16 -18.72
N GLY A 22 -0.35 7.11 -17.84
CA GLY A 22 0.94 7.04 -17.18
C GLY A 22 1.09 5.71 -16.43
N LEU A 23 2.29 5.18 -16.38
CA LEU A 23 2.68 4.00 -15.59
C LEU A 23 2.16 4.04 -14.14
N LEU A 24 1.89 5.24 -13.61
CA LEU A 24 1.19 5.51 -12.34
C LEU A 24 -0.20 4.85 -12.25
N ASP A 25 -1.00 4.88 -13.34
CA ASP A 25 -2.37 4.37 -13.31
C ASP A 25 -2.46 2.84 -13.26
N GLU A 26 -1.47 2.13 -13.82
CA GLU A 26 -1.48 0.66 -13.82
C GLU A 26 -0.96 0.05 -12.51
N ALA A 27 -0.08 0.73 -11.80
CA ALA A 27 0.57 0.20 -10.60
C ALA A 27 -0.21 0.46 -9.31
N ILE A 28 -0.91 1.61 -9.22
CA ILE A 28 -1.85 1.88 -8.12
C ILE A 28 -2.98 0.82 -8.08
N LYS A 29 -3.20 0.12 -9.19
CA LYS A 29 -4.26 -0.90 -9.35
C LYS A 29 -3.92 -2.28 -8.77
N SER A 30 -2.70 -2.56 -8.36
CA SER A 30 -2.26 -3.91 -8.04
C SER A 30 -1.77 -4.13 -6.61
N HIS A 31 -1.56 -3.07 -5.82
CA HIS A 31 -1.05 -3.19 -4.46
C HIS A 31 -2.13 -2.88 -3.42
N PRO A 32 -2.41 -3.80 -2.47
CA PRO A 32 -3.32 -3.50 -1.37
C PRO A 32 -2.71 -2.38 -0.51
N PRO A 33 -3.55 -1.57 0.19
CA PRO A 33 -3.05 -0.56 1.12
C PRO A 33 -2.05 -1.17 2.10
N THR A 34 -0.94 -0.48 2.36
CA THR A 34 0.15 -0.97 3.21
C THR A 34 -0.31 -1.43 4.60
N ASP A 35 -1.39 -0.83 5.13
CA ASP A 35 -2.01 -1.25 6.39
C ASP A 35 -2.77 -2.58 6.33
N ALA A 36 -2.92 -3.18 5.15
CA ALA A 36 -3.44 -4.54 5.03
C ALA A 36 -2.58 -5.57 5.80
N TYR A 37 -1.41 -5.18 6.28
CA TYR A 37 -0.42 -6.07 6.90
C TYR A 37 -0.21 -5.86 8.41
N ASP A 38 -1.20 -5.35 9.15
CA ASP A 38 -1.18 -5.23 10.63
C ASP A 38 0.10 -4.58 11.19
N GLY A 39 0.44 -3.40 10.72
CA GLY A 39 1.59 -2.64 11.18
C GLY A 39 2.87 -2.86 10.38
N TRP A 40 2.89 -3.81 9.44
CA TRP A 40 3.99 -3.90 8.49
C TRP A 40 3.86 -2.84 7.42
N HIS A 41 4.95 -2.13 7.15
CA HIS A 41 5.02 -1.10 6.13
C HIS A 41 6.07 -1.47 5.09
N LEU A 42 5.66 -1.56 3.83
CA LEU A 42 6.58 -1.77 2.72
C LEU A 42 6.98 -0.42 2.13
N ALA A 43 8.26 -0.12 2.14
CA ALA A 43 8.89 1.06 1.57
C ALA A 43 9.86 0.69 0.46
N VAL A 44 10.28 1.66 -0.33
CA VAL A 44 11.45 1.52 -1.20
C VAL A 44 12.60 2.29 -0.58
N GLN A 45 13.77 1.66 -0.42
CA GLN A 45 15.02 2.38 -0.24
C GLN A 45 15.41 2.99 -1.60
N ALA A 46 15.52 4.32 -1.66
CA ALA A 46 15.75 5.06 -2.90
C ALA A 46 17.08 4.69 -3.60
N TRP A 47 18.01 4.04 -2.89
CA TRP A 47 19.24 3.48 -3.47
C TRP A 47 18.96 2.44 -4.57
N THR A 48 17.82 1.73 -4.49
CA THR A 48 17.28 0.87 -5.57
C THR A 48 17.19 1.60 -6.92
N PHE A 49 17.02 2.92 -6.86
CA PHE A 49 16.91 3.82 -8.01
C PHE A 49 18.02 4.88 -8.03
N ASN A 50 19.24 4.53 -7.59
CA ASN A 50 20.36 5.48 -7.48
C ASN A 50 20.85 6.09 -8.80
N LYS A 51 20.48 5.50 -9.95
CA LYS A 51 20.73 6.06 -11.29
C LYS A 51 19.71 7.12 -11.69
N PHE A 52 18.72 7.38 -10.86
CA PHE A 52 17.63 8.31 -11.11
C PHE A 52 17.61 9.40 -10.04
N THR A 53 16.87 10.49 -10.30
CA THR A 53 16.66 11.54 -9.28
C THR A 53 15.75 11.04 -8.16
N PHE A 54 15.75 11.73 -7.02
CA PHE A 54 14.81 11.43 -5.93
C PHE A 54 13.36 11.59 -6.38
N ALA A 55 13.05 12.58 -7.21
CA ALA A 55 11.73 12.74 -7.82
C ALA A 55 11.33 11.50 -8.65
N ASP A 56 12.24 11.01 -9.50
CA ASP A 56 11.99 9.77 -10.27
C ASP A 56 11.82 8.56 -9.33
N ALA A 57 12.56 8.49 -8.21
CA ALA A 57 12.42 7.41 -7.22
C ALA A 57 11.07 7.45 -6.50
N VAL A 58 10.59 8.66 -6.15
CA VAL A 58 9.24 8.87 -5.58
C VAL A 58 8.15 8.44 -6.55
N ASP A 59 8.25 8.85 -7.82
CA ASP A 59 7.28 8.45 -8.85
C ASP A 59 7.27 6.92 -9.08
N LYS A 60 8.45 6.30 -9.10
CA LYS A 60 8.58 4.83 -9.19
C LYS A 60 7.97 4.14 -7.98
N THR A 61 8.17 4.66 -6.76
CA THR A 61 7.56 4.16 -5.53
C THR A 61 6.03 4.24 -5.59
N ALA A 62 5.48 5.41 -5.96
CA ALA A 62 4.05 5.58 -6.18
C ALA A 62 3.51 4.62 -7.26
N SER A 63 4.28 4.39 -8.35
CA SER A 63 3.91 3.48 -9.43
C SER A 63 3.88 2.01 -9.01
N LEU A 64 4.49 1.65 -7.90
CA LEU A 64 4.40 0.33 -7.27
C LEU A 64 3.18 0.20 -6.34
N GLY A 65 2.41 1.28 -6.16
CA GLY A 65 1.32 1.34 -5.20
C GLY A 65 1.78 1.53 -3.75
N LEU A 66 3.06 1.85 -3.55
CA LEU A 66 3.65 2.07 -2.23
C LEU A 66 3.56 3.54 -1.86
N ASP A 67 3.25 3.81 -0.60
CA ASP A 67 3.13 5.14 -0.03
C ASP A 67 4.29 5.51 0.92
N TRP A 68 5.35 4.69 0.97
CA TRP A 68 6.50 4.89 1.84
C TRP A 68 7.82 4.78 1.08
N ILE A 69 8.75 5.71 1.37
CA ILE A 69 10.10 5.71 0.80
C ILE A 69 11.14 5.99 1.89
N GLU A 70 12.30 5.40 1.76
CA GLU A 70 13.51 5.71 2.51
C GLU A 70 14.49 6.44 1.59
N ALA A 71 14.95 7.62 1.96
CA ALA A 71 15.92 8.38 1.18
C ALA A 71 17.36 8.12 1.65
N PHE A 72 18.32 8.36 0.78
CA PHE A 72 19.75 8.34 1.12
C PHE A 72 20.41 9.70 0.84
N PRO A 73 21.48 10.07 1.58
CA PRO A 73 22.17 11.33 1.39
C PRO A 73 22.91 11.39 0.06
N GLY A 74 22.80 12.53 -0.62
CA GLY A 74 23.54 12.81 -1.86
C GLY A 74 22.79 12.51 -3.15
N GLN A 75 21.59 11.94 -3.11
CA GLN A 75 20.77 11.74 -4.32
C GLN A 75 20.31 13.10 -4.87
N VAL A 76 20.45 13.31 -6.19
CA VAL A 76 19.95 14.51 -6.87
C VAL A 76 18.43 14.60 -6.70
N VAL A 77 17.93 15.80 -6.31
CA VAL A 77 16.51 15.97 -5.98
C VAL A 77 15.62 15.80 -7.20
N SER A 78 15.90 16.51 -8.29
CA SER A 78 15.11 16.42 -9.52
C SER A 78 15.90 16.88 -10.75
N LYS A 79 15.37 16.64 -11.94
CA LYS A 79 15.97 17.12 -13.20
C LYS A 79 15.91 18.64 -13.35
N GLU A 80 14.91 19.26 -12.74
CA GLU A 80 14.76 20.72 -12.69
C GLU A 80 15.79 21.37 -11.76
N HIS A 81 16.27 20.63 -10.77
CA HIS A 81 17.23 21.10 -9.78
C HIS A 81 18.43 20.13 -9.67
N PRO A 82 19.28 20.03 -10.71
CA PRO A 82 20.36 19.03 -10.78
C PRO A 82 21.45 19.22 -9.72
N ASP A 83 21.61 20.45 -9.19
CA ASP A 83 22.58 20.77 -8.15
C ASP A 83 22.05 20.53 -6.73
N TRP A 84 20.74 20.31 -6.56
CA TRP A 84 20.14 20.03 -5.26
C TRP A 84 20.28 18.54 -4.93
N LYS A 85 20.65 18.27 -3.69
CA LYS A 85 20.79 16.89 -3.21
C LYS A 85 19.99 16.70 -1.94
N VAL A 86 19.42 15.52 -1.78
CA VAL A 86 18.79 15.12 -0.52
C VAL A 86 19.88 14.99 0.53
N ASP A 87 19.92 15.92 1.49
CA ASP A 87 20.99 16.01 2.46
C ASP A 87 20.54 16.77 3.72
N PRO A 88 21.05 16.43 4.93
CA PRO A 88 20.73 17.17 6.15
C PRO A 88 21.06 18.68 6.13
N SER A 89 21.93 19.12 5.23
CA SER A 89 22.27 20.54 5.06
C SER A 89 21.33 21.32 4.13
N MET A 90 20.31 20.66 3.56
CA MET A 90 19.36 21.31 2.64
C MET A 90 18.74 22.57 3.26
N PRO A 91 18.71 23.71 2.53
CA PRO A 91 17.95 24.90 2.93
C PRO A 91 16.44 24.61 3.03
N VAL A 92 15.73 25.44 3.79
CA VAL A 92 14.26 25.29 3.97
C VAL A 92 13.50 25.26 2.65
N GLU A 93 13.89 26.09 1.69
CA GLU A 93 13.28 26.11 0.35
C GLU A 93 13.36 24.75 -0.36
N GLN A 94 14.53 24.13 -0.37
CA GLN A 94 14.72 22.82 -0.98
C GLN A 94 13.92 21.73 -0.25
N ARG A 95 13.88 21.77 1.08
CA ARG A 95 13.05 20.84 1.87
C ARG A 95 11.56 21.02 1.60
N THR A 96 11.11 22.26 1.41
CA THR A 96 9.71 22.54 1.05
C THR A 96 9.37 21.93 -0.30
N TYR A 97 10.22 22.11 -1.31
CA TYR A 97 10.04 21.48 -2.62
C TYR A 97 9.94 19.94 -2.53
N VAL A 98 10.85 19.31 -1.76
CA VAL A 98 10.81 17.85 -1.58
C VAL A 98 9.51 17.41 -0.88
N LYS A 99 9.03 18.15 0.12
CA LYS A 99 7.74 17.85 0.80
C LYS A 99 6.54 17.98 -0.15
N GLU A 100 6.53 18.98 -1.03
CA GLU A 100 5.49 19.17 -2.04
C GLU A 100 5.50 18.03 -3.06
N LEU A 101 6.69 17.62 -3.52
CA LEU A 101 6.87 16.46 -4.41
C LEU A 101 6.31 15.18 -3.79
N LEU A 102 6.70 14.87 -2.55
CA LEU A 102 6.19 13.71 -1.80
C LEU A 102 4.67 13.77 -1.62
N THR A 103 4.14 14.93 -1.26
CA THR A 103 2.69 15.15 -1.06
C THR A 103 1.91 14.94 -2.35
N LYS A 104 2.43 15.44 -3.47
CA LYS A 104 1.82 15.30 -4.79
C LYS A 104 1.74 13.83 -5.23
N ALA A 105 2.79 13.06 -4.96
CA ALA A 105 2.86 11.63 -5.27
C ALA A 105 2.07 10.75 -4.28
N GLY A 106 1.64 11.29 -3.13
CA GLY A 106 1.03 10.51 -2.06
C GLY A 106 2.01 9.60 -1.31
N VAL A 107 3.31 9.89 -1.40
CA VAL A 107 4.40 9.12 -0.78
C VAL A 107 4.92 9.87 0.46
N ARG A 108 5.29 9.14 1.49
CA ARG A 108 5.85 9.67 2.74
C ARG A 108 7.29 9.23 2.93
N LEU A 109 8.16 10.16 3.25
CA LEU A 109 9.54 9.85 3.62
C LEU A 109 9.55 9.34 5.07
N VAL A 110 9.83 8.03 5.24
CA VAL A 110 9.72 7.36 6.54
C VAL A 110 11.07 7.16 7.21
N ASN A 111 12.10 6.79 6.45
CA ASN A 111 13.45 6.54 6.92
C ASN A 111 14.46 7.37 6.09
N PHE A 112 15.64 7.60 6.67
CA PHE A 112 16.74 8.27 6.02
C PHE A 112 18.08 7.61 6.35
N GLY A 113 18.76 7.13 5.33
CA GLY A 113 20.09 6.53 5.47
C GLY A 113 20.54 5.73 4.23
N VAL A 114 21.77 5.18 4.20
CA VAL A 114 22.67 5.17 5.37
C VAL A 114 23.36 6.55 5.45
N THR A 115 23.23 7.22 6.59
CA THR A 115 23.83 8.54 6.83
C THR A 115 24.86 8.48 7.96
N GLU A 116 25.70 9.50 8.02
CA GLU A 116 26.74 9.57 9.04
C GLU A 116 26.16 10.15 10.36
N LEU A 117 26.36 9.43 11.47
CA LEU A 117 26.22 9.91 12.83
C LEU A 117 27.57 9.71 13.55
N THR A 118 28.14 10.78 14.06
CA THR A 118 29.48 10.79 14.68
C THR A 118 29.42 10.95 16.21
N ALA A 119 30.56 11.04 16.87
CA ALA A 119 30.62 11.42 18.27
C ALA A 119 30.43 12.94 18.51
N ASP A 120 30.32 13.76 17.47
CA ASP A 120 30.02 15.20 17.56
C ASP A 120 28.50 15.42 17.60
N GLU A 121 27.98 15.79 18.77
CA GLU A 121 26.57 16.10 18.99
C GLU A 121 26.02 17.18 18.05
N LYS A 122 26.82 18.21 17.74
CA LYS A 122 26.39 19.31 16.87
C LYS A 122 26.16 18.82 15.43
N GLN A 123 26.94 17.88 14.96
CA GLN A 123 26.75 17.26 13.66
C GLN A 123 25.53 16.34 13.68
N CYS A 124 25.37 15.50 14.69
CA CYS A 124 24.21 14.64 14.85
C CYS A 124 22.91 15.46 14.91
N ARG A 125 22.89 16.58 15.67
CA ARG A 125 21.70 17.45 15.74
C ARG A 125 21.24 17.97 14.38
N LYS A 126 22.14 18.26 13.44
CA LYS A 126 21.74 18.66 12.08
C LYS A 126 20.95 17.57 11.37
N VAL A 127 21.37 16.30 11.53
CA VAL A 127 20.67 15.15 10.95
C VAL A 127 19.29 14.98 11.61
N PHE A 128 19.21 15.10 12.94
CA PHE A 128 17.95 15.00 13.67
C PHE A 128 17.00 16.17 13.38
N ASP A 129 17.50 17.41 13.23
CA ASP A 129 16.70 18.57 12.83
C ASP A 129 16.10 18.37 11.43
N PHE A 130 16.92 17.91 10.49
CA PHE A 130 16.47 17.55 9.15
C PHE A 130 15.41 16.44 9.21
N ALA A 131 15.67 15.37 9.93
CA ALA A 131 14.75 14.25 10.06
C ALA A 131 13.39 14.68 10.66
N LYS A 132 13.42 15.52 11.70
CA LYS A 132 12.20 16.09 12.31
C LYS A 132 11.41 16.94 11.34
N ASP A 133 12.09 17.83 10.60
CA ASP A 133 11.44 18.73 9.64
C ASP A 133 10.84 17.95 8.45
N MET A 134 11.50 16.89 8.00
CA MET A 134 11.04 16.04 6.90
C MET A 134 10.00 14.97 7.32
N GLY A 135 9.70 14.83 8.61
CA GLY A 135 8.76 13.84 9.13
C GLY A 135 9.32 12.41 9.17
N ILE A 136 10.64 12.26 9.15
CA ILE A 136 11.35 10.97 9.20
C ILE A 136 11.19 10.35 10.57
N GLN A 137 10.88 9.06 10.63
CA GLN A 137 10.68 8.29 11.85
C GLN A 137 11.95 7.58 12.32
N THR A 138 12.82 7.19 11.39
CA THR A 138 14.05 6.45 11.68
C THR A 138 15.21 6.97 10.85
N ILE A 139 16.33 7.25 11.53
CA ILE A 139 17.62 7.51 10.91
C ILE A 139 18.38 6.19 10.85
N VAL A 140 18.85 5.82 9.66
CA VAL A 140 19.65 4.62 9.43
C VAL A 140 21.13 5.01 9.32
N ALA A 141 21.99 4.46 10.17
CA ALA A 141 23.38 4.87 10.27
C ALA A 141 24.27 3.75 10.85
N GLU A 142 25.60 3.94 10.79
CA GLU A 142 26.60 3.09 11.44
C GLU A 142 27.45 3.93 12.42
N PRO A 143 26.89 4.36 13.56
CA PRO A 143 27.61 5.24 14.49
C PRO A 143 28.78 4.53 15.17
N PRO A 144 29.84 5.27 15.61
CA PRO A 144 30.86 4.69 16.47
C PRO A 144 30.28 4.32 17.85
N GLU A 145 30.82 3.27 18.49
CA GLU A 145 30.24 2.73 19.73
C GLU A 145 30.19 3.73 20.88
N ASP A 146 31.11 4.66 20.95
CA ASP A 146 31.18 5.71 21.97
C ASP A 146 30.15 6.85 21.81
N ALA A 147 29.47 6.93 20.66
CA ALA A 147 28.44 7.94 20.40
C ALA A 147 27.05 7.54 20.90
N PHE A 148 26.80 6.27 21.24
CA PHE A 148 25.41 5.80 21.48
C PHE A 148 24.70 6.46 22.63
N ASP A 149 25.37 6.81 23.74
CA ASP A 149 24.71 7.46 24.88
C ASP A 149 24.20 8.86 24.48
N MET A 150 24.99 9.62 23.73
CA MET A 150 24.59 10.90 23.19
C MET A 150 23.46 10.74 22.15
N ILE A 151 23.59 9.80 21.21
CA ILE A 151 22.59 9.54 20.18
C ILE A 151 21.26 9.10 20.81
N GLU A 152 21.27 8.27 21.84
CA GLU A 152 20.05 7.86 22.56
C GLU A 152 19.36 9.06 23.22
N GLY A 153 20.14 10.00 23.75
CA GLY A 153 19.63 11.30 24.25
C GLY A 153 18.90 12.06 23.16
N LEU A 154 19.47 12.16 21.96
CA LEU A 154 18.84 12.80 20.81
C LEU A 154 17.59 12.06 20.34
N CYS A 155 17.62 10.73 20.29
CA CYS A 155 16.43 9.94 19.93
C CYS A 155 15.24 10.27 20.85
N LYS A 156 15.47 10.36 22.17
CA LYS A 156 14.44 10.69 23.16
C LYS A 156 13.93 12.12 23.01
N GLU A 157 14.83 13.09 22.76
CA GLU A 157 14.52 14.50 22.57
C GLU A 157 13.67 14.71 21.31
N TYR A 158 14.09 14.16 20.20
CA TYR A 158 13.44 14.35 18.89
C TYR A 158 12.28 13.39 18.64
N LYS A 159 12.16 12.30 19.42
CA LYS A 159 11.25 11.17 19.20
C LYS A 159 11.47 10.49 17.84
N ILE A 160 12.72 10.34 17.47
CA ILE A 160 13.18 9.70 16.23
C ILE A 160 14.08 8.53 16.62
N LYS A 161 13.87 7.38 15.98
CA LYS A 161 14.70 6.18 16.22
C LYS A 161 15.99 6.23 15.42
N VAL A 162 17.00 5.52 15.89
CA VAL A 162 18.21 5.21 15.11
C VAL A 162 18.28 3.71 14.89
N ALA A 163 18.43 3.30 13.65
CA ALA A 163 18.61 1.91 13.24
C ALA A 163 20.03 1.70 12.73
N ILE A 164 20.76 0.79 13.36
CA ILE A 164 22.13 0.43 12.99
C ILE A 164 22.08 -0.44 11.75
N HIS A 165 22.67 0.04 10.67
CA HIS A 165 22.81 -0.71 9.42
C HIS A 165 23.99 -1.69 9.49
N ASP A 166 23.94 -2.74 8.71
CA ASP A 166 24.99 -3.76 8.61
C ASP A 166 25.47 -3.93 7.17
N HIS A 167 26.45 -3.14 6.75
CA HIS A 167 27.17 -3.47 5.50
C HIS A 167 27.92 -4.81 5.65
N PRO A 168 28.22 -5.53 4.52
CA PRO A 168 28.88 -6.82 4.60
C PRO A 168 30.33 -6.68 5.12
N LYS A 169 30.96 -7.80 5.46
CA LYS A 169 32.37 -7.82 5.80
C LYS A 169 33.20 -7.03 4.79
N PRO A 170 34.17 -6.22 5.26
CA PRO A 170 34.68 -6.08 6.63
C PRO A 170 34.07 -4.91 7.43
N SER A 171 32.85 -4.44 7.13
CA SER A 171 32.21 -3.37 7.90
C SER A 171 32.09 -3.68 9.38
N HIS A 172 32.07 -2.65 10.26
CA HIS A 172 32.06 -2.85 11.71
C HIS A 172 30.83 -3.65 12.18
N TYR A 173 29.64 -3.33 11.67
CA TYR A 173 28.37 -3.95 12.12
C TYR A 173 27.91 -5.16 11.30
N TRP A 174 28.79 -5.75 10.47
CA TRP A 174 28.42 -6.91 9.64
C TRP A 174 27.84 -8.10 10.45
N ASN A 175 28.19 -8.20 11.75
CA ASN A 175 27.77 -9.31 12.62
C ASN A 175 26.62 -8.85 13.54
N PRO A 176 25.45 -9.51 13.49
CA PRO A 176 24.32 -9.19 14.36
C PRO A 176 24.61 -9.32 15.86
N GLU A 177 25.62 -10.13 16.28
CA GLU A 177 26.04 -10.20 17.68
C GLU A 177 26.55 -8.85 18.19
N LEU A 178 27.31 -8.12 17.37
CA LEU A 178 27.80 -6.81 17.74
C LEU A 178 26.64 -5.80 17.82
N VAL A 179 25.72 -5.83 16.86
CA VAL A 179 24.52 -4.99 16.89
C VAL A 179 23.70 -5.29 18.15
N LEU A 180 23.50 -6.55 18.51
CA LEU A 180 22.82 -6.93 19.74
C LEU A 180 23.54 -6.38 20.98
N LYS A 181 24.87 -6.52 21.04
CA LYS A 181 25.69 -6.01 22.16
C LYS A 181 25.43 -4.51 22.40
N VAL A 182 25.45 -3.70 21.34
CA VAL A 182 25.32 -2.24 21.47
C VAL A 182 23.87 -1.77 21.65
N THR A 183 22.87 -2.56 21.22
CA THR A 183 21.45 -2.20 21.33
C THR A 183 20.75 -2.77 22.56
N LYS A 184 21.36 -3.72 23.26
CA LYS A 184 20.75 -4.57 24.31
C LYS A 184 19.92 -3.83 25.35
N ASN A 185 20.32 -2.61 25.75
CA ASN A 185 19.65 -1.81 26.78
C ASN A 185 19.11 -0.48 26.24
N ARG A 186 18.98 -0.32 24.92
CA ARG A 186 18.65 0.96 24.27
C ARG A 186 17.30 0.96 23.52
N ALA A 187 16.60 -0.17 23.54
CA ALA A 187 15.24 -0.22 22.96
C ALA A 187 14.28 0.68 23.73
N PRO A 188 13.28 1.29 23.08
CA PRO A 188 12.95 1.15 21.65
C PRO A 188 13.63 2.17 20.73
N TRP A 189 14.59 2.98 21.23
CA TRP A 189 15.15 4.13 20.53
C TRP A 189 16.26 3.77 19.54
N ILE A 190 17.10 2.79 19.91
CA ILE A 190 18.19 2.32 19.07
C ILE A 190 18.04 0.81 18.86
N GLY A 191 18.08 0.39 17.60
CA GLY A 191 18.01 -1.02 17.21
C GLY A 191 18.68 -1.25 15.85
N ALA A 192 18.38 -2.36 15.21
CA ALA A 192 18.94 -2.75 13.92
C ALA A 192 18.08 -2.24 12.75
N CYS A 193 18.74 -1.77 11.70
CA CYS A 193 18.26 -1.85 10.33
C CYS A 193 18.87 -3.13 9.74
N ALA A 194 18.13 -4.24 9.78
CA ALA A 194 18.66 -5.53 9.39
C ALA A 194 18.73 -5.67 7.87
N ASP A 195 19.93 -5.57 7.29
CA ASP A 195 20.13 -5.88 5.89
C ASP A 195 20.38 -7.39 5.71
N ILE A 196 19.32 -8.10 5.33
CA ILE A 196 19.37 -9.56 5.23
C ILE A 196 20.22 -10.06 4.06
N GLY A 197 20.42 -9.25 3.03
CA GLY A 197 21.32 -9.56 1.92
C GLY A 197 22.79 -9.43 2.33
N HIS A 198 23.12 -8.39 3.08
CA HIS A 198 24.49 -8.21 3.58
C HIS A 198 24.90 -9.30 4.58
N TRP A 199 23.96 -9.78 5.41
CA TRP A 199 24.21 -10.98 6.21
C TRP A 199 24.48 -12.20 5.34
N ALA A 200 23.65 -12.42 4.30
CA ALA A 200 23.86 -13.55 3.40
C ALA A 200 25.20 -13.47 2.66
N ARG A 201 25.62 -12.28 2.16
CA ARG A 201 26.97 -12.04 1.58
C ARG A 201 28.09 -12.36 2.59
N SER A 202 27.85 -12.10 3.88
CA SER A 202 28.81 -12.34 4.97
C SER A 202 28.79 -13.76 5.51
N GLY A 203 27.96 -14.66 4.96
CA GLY A 203 27.83 -16.05 5.38
C GLY A 203 26.96 -16.26 6.62
N ILE A 204 26.10 -15.29 6.97
CA ILE A 204 25.12 -15.39 8.05
C ILE A 204 23.75 -15.65 7.44
N ARG A 205 23.08 -16.73 7.86
CA ARG A 205 21.72 -16.98 7.40
C ARG A 205 20.77 -15.90 7.94
N PRO A 206 20.00 -15.22 7.09
CA PRO A 206 19.10 -14.15 7.51
C PRO A 206 18.19 -14.52 8.68
N ILE A 207 17.62 -15.73 8.66
CA ILE A 207 16.74 -16.21 9.73
C ILE A 207 17.41 -16.27 11.11
N ASP A 208 18.73 -16.57 11.14
CA ASP A 208 19.47 -16.63 12.40
C ASP A 208 19.74 -15.23 12.95
N GLY A 209 20.09 -14.26 12.09
CA GLY A 209 20.20 -12.85 12.45
C GLY A 209 18.89 -12.28 13.00
N ILE A 210 17.76 -12.54 12.32
CA ILE A 210 16.42 -12.12 12.77
C ILE A 210 16.07 -12.71 14.15
N ARG A 211 16.40 -13.98 14.40
CA ARG A 211 16.16 -14.61 15.70
C ARG A 211 17.04 -14.03 16.81
N MET A 212 18.30 -13.77 16.49
CA MET A 212 19.26 -13.18 17.44
C MET A 212 18.84 -11.78 17.86
N LEU A 213 18.37 -10.96 16.92
CA LEU A 213 17.96 -9.57 17.14
C LEU A 213 16.49 -9.43 17.54
N LYS A 214 15.86 -10.50 18.04
CA LYS A 214 14.46 -10.44 18.46
C LYS A 214 14.21 -9.29 19.45
N GLY A 215 13.28 -8.38 19.10
CA GLY A 215 12.92 -7.20 19.90
C GLY A 215 13.89 -6.02 19.75
N HIS A 216 14.91 -6.15 18.90
CA HIS A 216 15.90 -5.10 18.60
C HIS A 216 15.88 -4.63 17.15
N ILE A 217 15.00 -5.17 16.29
CA ILE A 217 14.88 -4.76 14.89
C ILE A 217 13.92 -3.56 14.82
N VAL A 218 14.36 -2.46 14.21
CA VAL A 218 13.59 -1.23 13.99
C VAL A 218 13.10 -1.17 12.55
N SER A 219 13.96 -1.50 11.58
CA SER A 219 13.66 -1.56 10.15
C SER A 219 14.49 -2.66 9.49
N LEU A 220 14.20 -2.91 8.21
CA LEU A 220 14.99 -3.85 7.41
C LEU A 220 15.31 -3.21 6.06
N HIS A 221 16.52 -3.49 5.55
CA HIS A 221 16.79 -3.49 4.13
C HIS A 221 16.55 -4.92 3.63
N PHE A 222 15.47 -5.08 2.86
CA PHE A 222 14.97 -6.41 2.53
C PHE A 222 15.43 -6.79 1.12
N LYS A 223 16.22 -7.86 1.04
CA LYS A 223 16.88 -8.35 -0.17
C LYS A 223 16.72 -9.85 -0.31
N ASP A 224 16.88 -10.38 -1.53
CA ASP A 224 17.12 -11.79 -1.78
C ASP A 224 18.28 -11.91 -2.77
N LEU A 225 19.19 -12.84 -2.55
CA LEU A 225 20.43 -12.94 -3.32
C LEU A 225 20.48 -14.26 -4.10
N ASN A 226 21.11 -14.22 -5.28
CA ASN A 226 21.30 -15.40 -6.12
C ASN A 226 22.14 -16.49 -5.44
N GLU A 227 23.03 -16.15 -4.50
CA GLU A 227 23.95 -17.08 -3.86
C GLU A 227 24.22 -16.70 -2.39
N PHE A 228 24.31 -17.70 -1.52
CA PHE A 228 24.64 -17.53 -0.09
C PHE A 228 26.15 -17.64 0.14
N GLY A 229 26.69 -16.76 0.99
CA GLY A 229 28.10 -16.76 1.39
C GLY A 229 29.06 -16.22 0.34
N ASN A 230 28.55 -15.67 -0.74
CA ASN A 230 29.34 -15.04 -1.80
C ASN A 230 29.28 -13.51 -1.64
N PRO A 231 30.41 -12.80 -1.37
CA PRO A 231 30.45 -11.35 -1.29
C PRO A 231 29.99 -10.65 -2.57
N GLU A 232 30.13 -11.28 -3.75
CA GLU A 232 29.76 -10.73 -5.05
C GLU A 232 28.33 -11.12 -5.47
N ALA A 233 27.57 -11.76 -4.59
CA ALA A 233 26.19 -12.12 -4.89
C ALA A 233 25.36 -10.86 -5.18
N HIS A 234 24.49 -10.95 -6.20
CA HIS A 234 23.61 -9.89 -6.63
C HIS A 234 22.16 -10.18 -6.25
N ASP A 235 21.37 -9.11 -6.19
CA ASP A 235 19.96 -9.20 -5.88
C ASP A 235 19.16 -9.91 -6.98
N VAL A 236 18.18 -10.70 -6.55
CA VAL A 236 17.19 -11.36 -7.39
C VAL A 236 15.79 -11.08 -6.88
N VAL A 237 14.79 -11.40 -7.71
CA VAL A 237 13.38 -11.29 -7.28
C VAL A 237 13.15 -12.12 -6.02
N TRP A 238 12.51 -11.54 -5.02
CA TRP A 238 12.26 -12.19 -3.74
C TRP A 238 11.56 -13.54 -3.89
N GLY A 239 12.02 -14.52 -3.12
CA GLY A 239 11.56 -15.91 -3.17
C GLY A 239 12.19 -16.75 -4.28
N THR A 240 13.13 -16.20 -5.06
CA THR A 240 13.89 -16.95 -6.07
C THR A 240 15.36 -17.13 -5.69
N GLY A 241 15.79 -16.56 -4.58
CA GLY A 241 17.18 -16.55 -4.12
C GLY A 241 17.45 -17.45 -2.93
N ALA A 242 18.60 -17.19 -2.29
CA ALA A 242 19.18 -18.00 -1.24
C ALA A 242 18.94 -17.47 0.20
N CYS A 243 18.22 -16.34 0.35
CA CYS A 243 17.99 -15.73 1.68
C CYS A 243 16.84 -16.36 2.46
N ASP A 244 16.04 -17.24 1.86
CA ASP A 244 14.83 -17.84 2.45
C ASP A 244 13.88 -16.77 3.05
N VAL A 245 13.56 -15.79 2.22
CA VAL A 245 12.76 -14.63 2.62
C VAL A 245 11.37 -15.02 3.16
N ALA A 246 10.80 -16.15 2.74
CA ALA A 246 9.54 -16.66 3.30
C ALA A 246 9.71 -17.04 4.79
N ALA A 247 10.78 -17.72 5.15
CA ALA A 247 11.08 -18.06 6.56
C ALA A 247 11.36 -16.81 7.40
N VAL A 248 12.04 -15.82 6.83
CA VAL A 248 12.29 -14.51 7.47
C VAL A 248 10.97 -13.79 7.77
N LEU A 249 10.07 -13.66 6.81
CA LEU A 249 8.75 -13.04 7.00
C LEU A 249 7.94 -13.79 8.07
N LYS A 250 7.93 -15.12 8.02
CA LYS A 250 7.24 -15.95 9.02
C LYS A 250 7.81 -15.74 10.45
N GLU A 251 9.11 -15.63 10.59
CA GLU A 251 9.75 -15.38 11.88
C GLU A 251 9.46 -13.97 12.41
N LEU A 252 9.53 -12.92 11.55
CA LEU A 252 9.16 -11.55 11.91
C LEU A 252 7.68 -11.46 12.34
N HIS A 253 6.77 -12.15 11.64
CA HIS A 253 5.37 -12.25 12.05
C HIS A 253 5.23 -12.92 13.44
N ARG A 254 5.96 -14.03 13.69
CA ARG A 254 5.99 -14.71 15.01
C ARG A 254 6.50 -13.78 16.11
N GLN A 255 7.45 -12.90 15.79
CA GLN A 255 8.00 -11.91 16.73
C GLN A 255 7.09 -10.69 16.93
N LYS A 256 5.99 -10.56 16.16
CA LYS A 256 5.11 -9.39 16.13
C LYS A 256 5.86 -8.10 15.76
N PHE A 257 6.77 -8.21 14.79
CA PHE A 257 7.44 -7.04 14.21
C PHE A 257 6.40 -6.12 13.57
N ASP A 258 6.52 -4.81 13.79
CA ASP A 258 5.61 -3.76 13.33
C ASP A 258 6.36 -2.58 12.66
N GLY A 259 7.53 -2.85 12.11
CA GLY A 259 8.41 -1.85 11.50
C GLY A 259 8.33 -1.80 9.97
N VAL A 260 9.36 -1.17 9.40
CA VAL A 260 9.47 -0.91 7.97
C VAL A 260 10.34 -1.95 7.28
N PHE A 261 9.85 -2.46 6.16
CA PHE A 261 10.62 -3.23 5.18
C PHE A 261 10.98 -2.31 4.03
N SER A 262 12.21 -1.86 3.94
CA SER A 262 12.68 -1.08 2.78
C SER A 262 13.20 -2.04 1.71
N ILE A 263 12.55 -2.06 0.54
CA ILE A 263 13.04 -2.79 -0.62
C ILE A 263 14.36 -2.13 -1.03
N GLU A 264 15.44 -2.86 -0.95
CA GLU A 264 16.73 -2.43 -1.48
C GLU A 264 17.20 -3.46 -2.51
N TYR A 265 17.08 -3.12 -3.79
CA TYR A 265 17.37 -4.00 -4.93
C TYR A 265 18.58 -3.47 -5.69
N GLU A 266 19.74 -4.06 -5.44
CA GLU A 266 21.04 -3.59 -5.91
C GLU A 266 21.51 -4.30 -7.18
N TYR A 267 20.61 -4.45 -8.15
CA TYR A 267 20.92 -5.08 -9.42
C TYR A 267 20.11 -4.47 -10.57
N ASN A 268 20.59 -4.60 -11.81
CA ASN A 268 19.93 -4.07 -13.00
C ASN A 268 19.50 -2.59 -12.85
N TRP A 269 20.43 -1.76 -12.38
CA TRP A 269 20.23 -0.39 -11.92
C TRP A 269 19.45 0.51 -12.89
N GLU A 270 19.61 0.31 -14.21
CA GLU A 270 18.93 1.09 -15.24
C GLU A 270 17.46 0.65 -15.43
N ASN A 271 17.12 -0.59 -15.05
CA ASN A 271 15.79 -1.15 -15.27
C ASN A 271 15.36 -2.12 -14.16
N SER A 272 15.55 -1.73 -12.89
CA SER A 272 15.19 -2.56 -11.72
C SER A 272 13.67 -2.60 -11.45
N LEU A 273 12.89 -1.60 -11.89
CA LEU A 273 11.47 -1.45 -11.56
C LEU A 273 10.59 -2.69 -11.84
N PRO A 274 10.75 -3.42 -12.99
CA PRO A 274 9.97 -4.63 -13.24
C PRO A 274 10.25 -5.75 -12.21
N ASP A 275 11.49 -5.88 -11.73
CA ASP A 275 11.85 -6.89 -10.74
C ASP A 275 11.41 -6.47 -9.33
N VAL A 276 11.53 -5.20 -8.99
CA VAL A 276 10.97 -4.62 -7.75
C VAL A 276 9.46 -4.84 -7.68
N ARG A 277 8.74 -4.70 -8.79
CA ARG A 277 7.30 -4.99 -8.85
C ARG A 277 6.98 -6.46 -8.50
N LYS A 278 7.81 -7.39 -8.96
CA LYS A 278 7.67 -8.82 -8.59
C LYS A 278 7.98 -9.05 -7.11
N CYS A 279 8.96 -8.31 -6.54
CA CYS A 279 9.25 -8.35 -5.10
C CYS A 279 8.04 -7.88 -4.28
N VAL A 280 7.39 -6.78 -4.69
CA VAL A 280 6.15 -6.29 -4.06
C VAL A 280 5.05 -7.35 -4.12
N ALA A 281 4.80 -7.93 -5.29
CA ALA A 281 3.79 -8.98 -5.45
C ALA A 281 4.09 -10.24 -4.61
N TYR A 282 5.36 -10.59 -4.48
CA TYR A 282 5.79 -11.67 -3.59
C TYR A 282 5.51 -11.35 -2.12
N PHE A 283 5.86 -10.15 -1.67
CA PHE A 283 5.59 -9.70 -0.30
C PHE A 283 4.08 -9.75 0.01
N ASP A 284 3.25 -9.24 -0.89
CA ASP A 284 1.79 -9.25 -0.75
C ASP A 284 1.25 -10.66 -0.55
N LYS A 285 1.73 -11.60 -1.37
CA LYS A 285 1.35 -13.01 -1.30
C LYS A 285 1.76 -13.64 0.05
N GLU A 286 3.01 -13.50 0.44
CA GLU A 286 3.54 -14.16 1.65
C GLU A 286 3.01 -13.48 2.93
N ALA A 287 3.00 -12.14 3.01
CA ALA A 287 2.43 -11.41 4.13
C ALA A 287 0.92 -11.69 4.28
N GLY A 288 0.18 -11.71 3.16
CA GLY A 288 -1.23 -12.09 3.15
C GLY A 288 -1.47 -13.52 3.62
N ALA A 289 -0.57 -14.48 3.28
CA ALA A 289 -0.66 -15.85 3.74
C ALA A 289 -0.42 -16.00 5.26
N LEU A 290 0.55 -15.26 5.79
CA LEU A 290 0.84 -15.24 7.24
C LEU A 290 -0.32 -14.66 8.04
N LYS A 291 -1.02 -13.69 7.49
CA LYS A 291 -2.12 -12.96 8.13
C LYS A 291 -3.49 -13.63 7.97
N LYS A 292 -3.57 -14.82 7.39
CA LYS A 292 -4.81 -15.62 7.39
C LYS A 292 -5.40 -15.82 8.79
N GLY A 293 -4.65 -15.63 9.86
CA GLY A 293 -5.14 -15.63 11.23
C GLY A 293 -6.05 -14.47 11.64
N GLY A 294 -6.16 -13.41 10.82
CA GLY A 294 -7.06 -12.26 11.08
C GLY A 294 -8.37 -12.30 10.29
N TRP A 295 -8.50 -13.19 9.31
CA TRP A 295 -9.72 -13.35 8.55
C TRP A 295 -10.72 -14.22 9.33
N THR A 296 -11.94 -13.70 9.46
CA THR A 296 -13.08 -14.43 10.01
C THR A 296 -14.20 -14.47 8.98
N ASP A 297 -15.04 -15.49 9.04
CA ASP A 297 -16.27 -15.48 8.26
C ASP A 297 -17.14 -14.31 8.73
N LEU A 298 -17.61 -13.49 7.78
CA LEU A 298 -18.50 -12.37 8.09
C LEU A 298 -19.83 -12.85 8.60
N LEU A 299 -20.34 -13.92 7.99
CA LEU A 299 -21.63 -14.54 8.30
C LEU A 299 -21.39 -15.95 8.81
N LEU A 300 -22.07 -16.34 9.88
CA LEU A 300 -22.04 -17.71 10.38
C LEU A 300 -22.87 -18.64 9.46
N PRO A 301 -22.56 -19.96 9.41
CA PRO A 301 -23.28 -20.88 8.54
C PRO A 301 -24.80 -20.97 8.83
N ASP A 302 -25.20 -20.72 10.07
CA ASP A 302 -26.60 -20.69 10.53
C ASP A 302 -27.23 -19.29 10.42
N LEU A 303 -26.49 -18.29 9.96
CA LEU A 303 -26.87 -16.87 9.87
C LEU A 303 -27.32 -16.25 11.20
N SER A 304 -27.01 -16.87 12.35
CA SER A 304 -27.41 -16.41 13.68
C SER A 304 -26.85 -15.04 14.07
N ASN A 305 -25.78 -14.61 13.39
CA ASN A 305 -25.14 -13.29 13.57
C ASN A 305 -25.65 -12.23 12.57
N CYS A 306 -26.78 -12.48 11.90
CA CYS A 306 -27.36 -11.62 10.88
C CYS A 306 -28.73 -11.09 11.27
N ILE A 307 -29.14 -10.01 10.62
CA ILE A 307 -30.47 -9.40 10.65
C ILE A 307 -31.05 -9.50 9.25
N PHE A 308 -32.14 -10.24 9.07
CA PHE A 308 -32.85 -10.38 7.81
C PHE A 308 -34.27 -10.91 8.08
N LYS A 309 -35.16 -10.83 7.10
CA LYS A 309 -36.50 -11.37 7.19
C LYS A 309 -36.43 -12.90 7.12
N PRO A 310 -37.13 -13.62 7.99
CA PRO A 310 -37.16 -15.09 7.95
C PRO A 310 -37.43 -15.65 6.55
N ASN A 311 -36.65 -16.63 6.13
CA ASN A 311 -36.73 -17.31 4.83
C ASN A 311 -36.29 -16.45 3.60
N SER A 312 -35.84 -15.21 3.78
CA SER A 312 -35.35 -14.39 2.64
C SER A 312 -33.95 -14.75 2.19
N TRP A 313 -33.15 -15.40 3.05
CA TRP A 313 -31.78 -15.83 2.75
C TRP A 313 -31.55 -17.25 3.27
N THR A 314 -30.74 -18.02 2.56
CA THR A 314 -30.28 -19.36 2.95
C THR A 314 -28.79 -19.51 2.75
N MET A 315 -28.12 -20.16 3.70
CA MET A 315 -26.73 -20.59 3.57
C MET A 315 -26.72 -22.11 3.39
N ALA A 316 -26.27 -22.57 2.24
CA ALA A 316 -26.14 -24.02 1.95
C ALA A 316 -24.81 -24.27 1.24
N ASP A 317 -24.05 -25.28 1.70
CA ASP A 317 -22.74 -25.66 1.13
C ASP A 317 -21.77 -24.49 0.96
N GLY A 318 -21.79 -23.53 1.92
CA GLY A 318 -20.93 -22.32 1.90
C GLY A 318 -21.36 -21.25 0.89
N VAL A 319 -22.55 -21.42 0.27
CA VAL A 319 -23.14 -20.44 -0.63
C VAL A 319 -24.37 -19.79 0.02
N LEU A 320 -24.33 -18.48 0.16
CA LEU A 320 -25.46 -17.66 0.57
C LEU A 320 -26.31 -17.32 -0.65
N SER A 321 -27.59 -17.62 -0.61
CA SER A 321 -28.55 -17.39 -1.68
C SER A 321 -29.69 -16.51 -1.19
N ALA A 322 -30.08 -15.52 -1.99
CA ALA A 322 -31.29 -14.74 -1.75
C ALA A 322 -32.54 -15.51 -2.27
N ASN A 323 -33.51 -15.69 -1.40
CA ASN A 323 -34.78 -16.37 -1.73
C ASN A 323 -35.94 -15.38 -1.95
N GLY A 324 -35.68 -14.07 -1.81
CA GLY A 324 -36.66 -13.00 -1.89
C GLY A 324 -36.86 -12.25 -0.57
N GLY A 325 -37.50 -11.11 -0.61
CA GLY A 325 -37.80 -10.31 0.58
C GLY A 325 -36.89 -9.12 0.77
N ASP A 326 -36.06 -9.14 1.82
CA ASP A 326 -35.26 -8.01 2.25
C ASP A 326 -33.75 -8.31 2.19
N ASP A 327 -32.93 -7.25 2.39
CA ASP A 327 -31.48 -7.35 2.51
C ASP A 327 -31.07 -8.14 3.76
N ILE A 328 -29.84 -8.67 3.75
CA ILE A 328 -29.22 -9.28 4.91
C ILE A 328 -28.13 -8.38 5.48
N TRP A 329 -28.10 -8.21 6.80
CA TRP A 329 -27.23 -7.30 7.52
C TRP A 329 -26.46 -8.03 8.61
N THR A 330 -25.20 -7.64 8.86
CA THR A 330 -24.48 -8.09 10.05
C THR A 330 -25.10 -7.47 11.31
N GLN A 331 -25.19 -8.22 12.41
CA GLN A 331 -25.53 -7.64 13.73
C GLN A 331 -24.38 -6.76 14.24
N LYS A 332 -23.14 -7.23 14.06
CA LYS A 332 -21.94 -6.49 14.44
C LYS A 332 -21.70 -5.30 13.50
N LYS A 333 -21.24 -4.20 14.05
CA LYS A 333 -20.79 -3.02 13.31
C LYS A 333 -19.27 -3.04 13.11
N TYR A 334 -18.82 -2.52 11.97
CA TYR A 334 -17.42 -2.51 11.57
C TYR A 334 -16.97 -1.09 11.22
N GLY A 335 -15.77 -0.72 11.64
CA GLY A 335 -15.12 0.56 11.33
C GLY A 335 -14.14 0.43 10.16
N ASN A 336 -12.86 0.22 10.47
CA ASN A 336 -11.84 -0.07 9.48
C ASN A 336 -11.78 -1.58 9.24
N PHE A 337 -11.85 -2.00 7.97
CA PHE A 337 -11.86 -3.42 7.62
C PHE A 337 -11.46 -3.66 6.16
N VAL A 338 -11.04 -4.88 5.87
CA VAL A 338 -11.02 -5.45 4.53
C VAL A 338 -12.11 -6.51 4.46
N LEU A 339 -13.00 -6.39 3.50
CA LEU A 339 -14.04 -7.36 3.18
C LEU A 339 -13.66 -8.07 1.88
N ASP A 340 -13.65 -9.39 1.91
CA ASP A 340 -13.35 -10.25 0.77
C ASP A 340 -14.51 -11.19 0.54
N LEU A 341 -15.05 -11.22 -0.68
CA LEU A 341 -16.19 -12.05 -1.02
C LEU A 341 -16.26 -12.37 -2.51
N GLU A 342 -16.90 -13.48 -2.83
CA GLU A 342 -17.27 -13.80 -4.20
C GLU A 342 -18.79 -13.68 -4.36
N PHE A 343 -19.21 -13.17 -5.54
CA PHE A 343 -20.61 -13.08 -5.91
C PHE A 343 -20.84 -13.62 -7.33
N LYS A 344 -22.04 -14.15 -7.55
CA LYS A 344 -22.50 -14.57 -8.85
C LYS A 344 -23.91 -14.00 -9.08
N LEU A 345 -24.13 -13.44 -10.26
CA LEU A 345 -25.38 -12.81 -10.65
C LEU A 345 -26.00 -13.52 -11.88
N ASP A 346 -27.30 -13.46 -11.98
CA ASP A 346 -28.04 -13.82 -13.20
C ASP A 346 -28.20 -12.62 -14.15
N PRO A 347 -28.66 -12.84 -15.39
CA PRO A 347 -29.04 -11.74 -16.26
C PRO A 347 -30.00 -10.76 -15.58
N GLU A 348 -29.76 -9.46 -15.78
CA GLU A 348 -30.55 -8.34 -15.23
C GLU A 348 -30.49 -8.18 -13.69
N THR A 349 -29.65 -8.95 -12.99
CA THR A 349 -29.48 -8.82 -11.54
C THR A 349 -29.00 -7.42 -11.17
N ASN A 350 -29.70 -6.83 -10.20
CA ASN A 350 -29.27 -5.69 -9.44
C ASN A 350 -29.08 -6.12 -7.98
N SER A 351 -27.99 -5.73 -7.35
CA SER A 351 -27.62 -6.01 -5.97
C SER A 351 -26.52 -5.02 -5.51
N GLY A 352 -26.06 -5.13 -4.28
CA GLY A 352 -25.02 -4.27 -3.74
C GLY A 352 -24.41 -4.79 -2.45
N VAL A 353 -23.24 -4.25 -2.12
CA VAL A 353 -22.59 -4.42 -0.83
C VAL A 353 -22.65 -3.09 -0.08
N PHE A 354 -23.41 -3.05 1.01
CA PHE A 354 -23.53 -1.88 1.86
C PHE A 354 -22.43 -1.83 2.91
N LEU A 355 -21.78 -0.69 3.02
CA LEU A 355 -20.62 -0.45 3.89
C LEU A 355 -20.98 0.52 4.99
N ARG A 356 -20.59 0.22 6.25
CA ARG A 356 -20.69 1.14 7.40
C ARG A 356 -22.08 1.77 7.58
N THR A 357 -23.13 1.01 7.34
CA THR A 357 -24.52 1.49 7.40
C THR A 357 -24.88 1.97 8.81
N GLY A 358 -25.24 3.22 8.92
CA GLY A 358 -25.59 3.87 10.20
C GLY A 358 -26.94 3.43 10.73
N ASN A 359 -27.95 3.35 9.85
CA ASN A 359 -29.30 2.91 10.12
C ASN A 359 -29.79 1.98 9.00
N ILE A 360 -29.96 0.68 9.30
CA ILE A 360 -30.39 -0.33 8.30
C ILE A 360 -31.82 -0.12 7.79
N LYS A 361 -32.66 0.64 8.52
CA LYS A 361 -34.04 0.97 8.07
C LYS A 361 -34.06 2.14 7.11
N GLU A 362 -33.00 2.94 7.11
CA GLU A 362 -32.79 4.11 6.24
C GLU A 362 -31.48 3.99 5.48
N TRP A 363 -31.15 2.78 5.05
CA TRP A 363 -29.86 2.45 4.46
C TRP A 363 -29.51 3.34 3.25
N LEU A 364 -30.48 3.72 2.43
CA LEU A 364 -30.25 4.54 1.24
C LEU A 364 -29.45 5.81 1.56
N HIS A 365 -29.72 6.46 2.69
CA HIS A 365 -29.06 7.72 3.06
C HIS A 365 -27.98 7.57 4.14
N THR A 366 -27.78 6.38 4.66
CA THR A 366 -26.84 6.11 5.76
C THR A 366 -25.83 5.03 5.47
N ALA A 367 -25.87 4.41 4.27
CA ALA A 367 -24.90 3.44 3.80
C ALA A 367 -24.09 4.00 2.62
N ILE A 368 -22.93 3.38 2.37
CA ILE A 368 -22.17 3.54 1.14
C ILE A 368 -22.27 2.22 0.39
N GLU A 369 -22.81 2.26 -0.82
CA GLU A 369 -23.06 1.06 -1.61
C GLU A 369 -21.97 0.85 -2.67
N VAL A 370 -21.38 -0.35 -2.68
CA VAL A 370 -20.60 -0.88 -3.81
C VAL A 370 -21.54 -1.67 -4.68
N GLN A 371 -21.83 -1.16 -5.85
CA GLN A 371 -22.83 -1.70 -6.76
C GLN A 371 -22.48 -3.10 -7.29
N ILE A 372 -23.46 -3.97 -7.34
CA ILE A 372 -23.44 -5.23 -8.09
C ILE A 372 -24.55 -5.14 -9.14
N LEU A 373 -24.18 -5.12 -10.42
CA LEU A 373 -25.14 -4.98 -11.51
C LEU A 373 -24.69 -5.80 -12.71
N ASP A 374 -25.61 -6.45 -13.40
CA ASP A 374 -25.34 -7.06 -14.70
C ASP A 374 -25.06 -5.96 -15.74
N SER A 375 -23.80 -5.52 -15.77
CA SER A 375 -23.29 -4.48 -16.69
C SER A 375 -22.26 -5.02 -17.67
N TYR A 376 -22.05 -6.35 -17.76
CA TYR A 376 -21.14 -6.95 -18.71
C TYR A 376 -21.59 -6.71 -20.14
N GLY A 377 -20.75 -5.98 -20.93
CA GLY A 377 -21.06 -5.68 -22.34
C GLY A 377 -22.24 -4.72 -22.56
N LYS A 378 -22.81 -4.14 -21.48
CA LYS A 378 -23.96 -3.24 -21.56
C LYS A 378 -23.54 -1.77 -21.46
N ASN A 379 -24.26 -0.90 -22.16
CA ASN A 379 -24.11 0.55 -22.03
C ASN A 379 -25.09 1.07 -20.96
N GLN A 380 -24.56 1.38 -19.78
CA GLN A 380 -25.32 1.84 -18.61
C GLN A 380 -24.67 3.10 -18.02
N PRO A 381 -25.40 3.90 -17.20
CA PRO A 381 -24.81 5.05 -16.52
C PRO A 381 -23.58 4.66 -15.71
N ALA A 382 -22.49 5.38 -15.92
CA ALA A 382 -21.17 4.99 -15.38
C ALA A 382 -21.12 4.86 -13.84
N ARG A 383 -22.01 5.55 -13.10
CA ARG A 383 -22.09 5.47 -11.64
C ARG A 383 -23.10 4.44 -11.12
N GLU A 384 -23.69 3.67 -12.02
CA GLU A 384 -24.64 2.60 -11.69
C GLU A 384 -24.14 1.21 -12.09
N VAL A 385 -23.02 1.12 -12.82
CA VAL A 385 -22.42 -0.14 -13.24
C VAL A 385 -21.82 -0.92 -12.06
N CYS A 386 -21.61 -2.21 -12.25
CA CYS A 386 -20.95 -3.07 -11.25
C CYS A 386 -19.60 -2.49 -10.84
N GLY A 387 -19.37 -2.37 -9.53
CA GLY A 387 -18.17 -1.80 -8.95
C GLY A 387 -18.21 -0.30 -8.70
N ALA A 388 -19.22 0.42 -9.16
CA ALA A 388 -19.40 1.84 -8.81
C ALA A 388 -19.65 2.02 -7.30
N ILE A 389 -19.25 3.15 -6.74
CA ILE A 389 -19.89 3.66 -5.55
C ILE A 389 -21.17 4.33 -6.02
N PHE A 390 -22.28 3.65 -5.77
CA PHE A 390 -23.58 3.93 -6.38
C PHE A 390 -23.91 5.42 -6.39
N ASP A 391 -24.28 5.95 -7.56
CA ASP A 391 -24.63 7.35 -7.85
C ASP A 391 -23.55 8.41 -7.49
N CYS A 392 -22.36 7.99 -6.99
CA CYS A 392 -21.31 8.89 -6.54
C CYS A 392 -20.02 8.81 -7.35
N LEU A 393 -19.48 7.63 -7.56
CA LEU A 393 -18.19 7.44 -8.23
C LEU A 393 -18.22 6.26 -9.19
N ALA A 394 -17.95 6.54 -10.47
CA ALA A 394 -17.79 5.50 -11.47
C ALA A 394 -16.50 4.69 -11.25
N PRO A 395 -16.48 3.38 -11.53
CA PRO A 395 -15.26 2.61 -11.58
C PRO A 395 -14.37 3.07 -12.73
N THR A 396 -13.08 2.95 -12.59
CA THR A 396 -12.11 3.29 -13.64
C THR A 396 -12.19 2.34 -14.83
N LYS A 397 -12.81 1.16 -14.64
CA LYS A 397 -12.90 0.08 -15.62
C LYS A 397 -14.08 -0.82 -15.31
N ILE A 398 -14.76 -1.34 -16.32
CA ILE A 398 -15.74 -2.41 -16.18
C ILE A 398 -14.97 -3.74 -16.09
N ALA A 399 -14.96 -4.34 -14.91
CA ALA A 399 -14.22 -5.56 -14.64
C ALA A 399 -15.13 -6.76 -14.26
N VAL A 400 -16.46 -6.59 -14.30
CA VAL A 400 -17.44 -7.65 -14.03
C VAL A 400 -17.37 -8.70 -15.15
N ARG A 401 -17.57 -9.97 -14.76
CA ARG A 401 -17.69 -11.12 -15.68
C ARG A 401 -19.13 -11.29 -16.17
N PRO A 402 -19.33 -12.09 -17.23
CA PRO A 402 -20.69 -12.44 -17.69
C PRO A 402 -21.58 -12.99 -16.58
N PRO A 403 -22.94 -12.79 -16.65
CA PRO A 403 -23.88 -13.46 -15.77
C PRO A 403 -23.64 -14.98 -15.74
N GLY A 404 -23.80 -15.59 -14.55
CA GLY A 404 -23.53 -17.01 -14.30
C GLY A 404 -22.09 -17.30 -13.87
N GLU A 405 -21.16 -16.38 -14.01
CA GLU A 405 -19.78 -16.53 -13.55
C GLU A 405 -19.58 -15.91 -12.16
N TRP A 406 -18.66 -16.52 -11.37
CA TRP A 406 -18.26 -15.98 -10.08
C TRP A 406 -17.34 -14.78 -10.27
N ASN A 407 -17.65 -13.69 -9.60
CA ASN A 407 -16.85 -12.48 -9.49
C ASN A 407 -16.26 -12.40 -8.08
N HIS A 408 -15.16 -11.68 -7.92
CA HIS A 408 -14.46 -11.52 -6.65
C HIS A 408 -14.29 -10.03 -6.31
N TYR A 409 -14.81 -9.64 -5.13
CA TYR A 409 -14.57 -8.33 -4.54
C TYR A 409 -13.58 -8.42 -3.39
N THR A 410 -12.60 -7.51 -3.37
CA THR A 410 -11.89 -7.09 -2.17
C THR A 410 -12.19 -5.62 -1.92
N ILE A 411 -12.85 -5.29 -0.82
CA ILE A 411 -13.28 -3.94 -0.46
C ILE A 411 -12.56 -3.53 0.82
N THR A 412 -11.77 -2.45 0.76
CA THR A 412 -11.09 -1.89 1.92
C THR A 412 -11.75 -0.59 2.35
N CYS A 413 -12.17 -0.53 3.61
CA CYS A 413 -12.64 0.69 4.27
C CYS A 413 -11.63 1.07 5.35
N LYS A 414 -10.94 2.20 5.17
CA LYS A 414 -10.01 2.74 6.15
C LYS A 414 -10.23 4.23 6.33
N ASP A 415 -10.54 4.65 7.55
CA ASP A 415 -10.84 6.05 7.90
C ASP A 415 -11.83 6.67 6.90
N ASN A 416 -11.39 7.65 6.11
CA ASN A 416 -12.15 8.30 5.04
C ASN A 416 -11.94 7.68 3.65
N LYS A 417 -11.18 6.58 3.52
CA LYS A 417 -10.85 5.96 2.25
C LYS A 417 -11.64 4.68 2.00
N ILE A 418 -12.04 4.49 0.74
CA ILE A 418 -12.63 3.25 0.24
C ILE A 418 -11.89 2.83 -1.03
N TYR A 419 -11.43 1.58 -1.04
CA TYR A 419 -10.83 0.98 -2.21
C TYR A 419 -11.65 -0.25 -2.61
N VAL A 420 -11.90 -0.42 -3.90
CA VAL A 420 -12.57 -1.61 -4.42
C VAL A 420 -11.73 -2.25 -5.50
N VAL A 421 -11.46 -3.53 -5.32
CA VAL A 421 -10.83 -4.41 -6.31
C VAL A 421 -11.89 -5.39 -6.78
N LEU A 422 -12.11 -5.48 -8.09
CA LEU A 422 -13.01 -6.43 -8.75
C LEU A 422 -12.20 -7.31 -9.71
N ASN A 423 -12.24 -8.62 -9.47
CA ASN A 423 -11.54 -9.61 -10.29
C ASN A 423 -10.04 -9.33 -10.49
N GLY A 424 -9.38 -8.84 -9.41
CA GLY A 424 -7.96 -8.50 -9.40
C GLY A 424 -7.62 -7.10 -9.92
N GLU A 425 -8.61 -6.32 -10.36
CA GLU A 425 -8.44 -4.95 -10.84
C GLU A 425 -8.92 -3.95 -9.80
N GLN A 426 -8.08 -3.02 -9.37
CA GLN A 426 -8.53 -1.92 -8.53
C GLN A 426 -9.31 -0.92 -9.38
N ILE A 427 -10.59 -0.79 -9.08
CA ILE A 427 -11.54 0.02 -9.87
C ILE A 427 -12.02 1.28 -9.13
N ILE A 428 -11.86 1.33 -7.80
CA ILE A 428 -12.21 2.48 -6.97
C ILE A 428 -11.06 2.84 -6.03
N ASN A 429 -10.77 4.13 -5.95
CA ASN A 429 -9.99 4.78 -4.91
C ASN A 429 -10.74 6.06 -4.51
N MET A 430 -11.55 5.98 -3.48
CA MET A 430 -12.43 7.06 -3.04
C MET A 430 -11.96 7.70 -1.74
N ASP A 431 -11.96 9.02 -1.70
CA ASP A 431 -11.82 9.81 -0.48
C ASP A 431 -13.16 10.46 -0.15
N LEU A 432 -13.83 9.95 0.89
CA LEU A 432 -15.14 10.45 1.32
C LEU A 432 -15.14 11.95 1.66
N ASN A 433 -14.01 12.50 2.08
CA ASN A 433 -13.88 13.92 2.41
C ASN A 433 -14.05 14.84 1.19
N LYS A 434 -13.97 14.31 -0.03
CA LYS A 434 -14.21 15.08 -1.26
C LYS A 434 -15.70 15.33 -1.51
N TRP A 435 -16.60 14.51 -0.93
CA TRP A 435 -18.06 14.69 -1.04
C TRP A 435 -18.57 15.56 0.12
N THR A 436 -18.50 16.87 -0.05
CA THR A 436 -18.70 17.86 1.01
C THR A 436 -20.13 18.37 1.13
N GLN A 437 -21.01 18.04 0.18
CA GLN A 437 -22.39 18.53 0.13
C GLN A 437 -23.36 17.36 -0.09
N ALA A 438 -24.53 17.42 0.56
CA ALA A 438 -25.65 16.55 0.24
C ALA A 438 -26.12 16.80 -1.21
N HIS A 439 -26.64 15.77 -1.87
CA HIS A 439 -27.19 15.80 -3.23
C HIS A 439 -26.21 16.24 -4.31
N LYS A 440 -24.87 16.24 -4.04
CA LYS A 440 -23.88 16.74 -5.00
C LYS A 440 -22.57 15.95 -4.96
N ASN A 441 -22.12 15.57 -6.14
CA ASN A 441 -20.81 14.98 -6.36
C ASN A 441 -19.70 16.05 -6.48
N PRO A 442 -18.43 15.72 -6.26
CA PRO A 442 -17.31 16.68 -6.36
C PRO A 442 -17.17 17.35 -7.72
N ASP A 443 -17.62 16.70 -8.80
CA ASP A 443 -17.64 17.25 -10.16
C ASP A 443 -18.85 18.15 -10.46
N GLY A 444 -19.70 18.40 -9.45
CA GLY A 444 -20.88 19.25 -9.55
C GLY A 444 -22.14 18.54 -10.00
N THR A 445 -22.09 17.29 -10.43
CA THR A 445 -23.28 16.51 -10.80
C THR A 445 -24.13 16.16 -9.56
N PRO A 446 -25.45 15.98 -9.72
CA PRO A 446 -26.32 15.61 -8.60
C PRO A 446 -26.09 14.14 -8.18
N ASN A 447 -26.39 13.84 -6.91
CA ASN A 447 -26.63 12.49 -6.41
C ASN A 447 -27.86 12.48 -5.50
N LYS A 448 -28.41 11.30 -5.20
CA LYS A 448 -29.66 11.14 -4.45
C LYS A 448 -29.53 11.23 -2.93
N PHE A 449 -28.31 11.30 -2.38
CA PHE A 449 -28.06 11.17 -0.95
C PHE A 449 -28.25 12.48 -0.21
N ASN A 450 -29.05 12.47 0.86
CA ASN A 450 -29.32 13.64 1.71
C ASN A 450 -28.21 13.89 2.76
N THR A 451 -27.20 13.00 2.84
CA THR A 451 -26.02 13.14 3.70
C THR A 451 -24.76 13.24 2.84
N ALA A 452 -23.95 14.27 3.09
CA ALA A 452 -22.65 14.38 2.46
C ALA A 452 -21.75 13.20 2.90
N TYR A 453 -21.02 12.58 1.97
CA TYR A 453 -20.24 11.39 2.32
C TYR A 453 -19.10 11.64 3.32
N LYS A 454 -18.59 12.89 3.41
CA LYS A 454 -17.68 13.28 4.50
C LYS A 454 -18.29 13.11 5.90
N ASP A 455 -19.62 13.22 6.01
CA ASP A 455 -20.38 13.14 7.25
C ASP A 455 -21.04 11.76 7.47
N MET A 456 -20.89 10.83 6.52
CA MET A 456 -21.37 9.45 6.66
C MET A 456 -20.69 8.73 7.83
N PRO A 457 -21.38 7.79 8.50
CA PRO A 457 -20.80 7.00 9.58
C PRO A 457 -19.50 6.31 9.17
N ARG A 458 -18.49 6.32 10.06
CA ARG A 458 -17.25 5.55 9.89
C ARG A 458 -17.31 4.17 10.54
N VAL A 459 -18.40 3.89 11.30
CA VAL A 459 -18.68 2.58 11.92
C VAL A 459 -20.14 2.26 11.67
N GLY A 460 -20.44 1.08 11.14
CA GLY A 460 -21.81 0.66 10.86
C GLY A 460 -21.91 -0.80 10.44
N ASN A 461 -23.13 -1.24 10.13
CA ASN A 461 -23.41 -2.60 9.67
C ASN A 461 -22.92 -2.78 8.22
N ILE A 462 -22.58 -4.00 7.87
CA ILE A 462 -22.34 -4.44 6.49
C ILE A 462 -23.61 -5.16 6.02
N GLY A 463 -24.05 -4.87 4.79
CA GLY A 463 -25.22 -5.50 4.20
C GLY A 463 -24.97 -6.06 2.80
N LEU A 464 -25.77 -7.07 2.44
CA LEU A 464 -25.85 -7.58 1.07
C LEU A 464 -27.27 -7.39 0.59
N GLN A 465 -27.42 -6.79 -0.59
CA GLN A 465 -28.71 -6.37 -1.12
C GLN A 465 -29.42 -7.48 -1.89
N TYR A 466 -30.73 -7.58 -1.71
CA TYR A 466 -31.64 -8.27 -2.62
C TYR A 466 -32.53 -7.26 -3.34
N HIS A 467 -32.53 -7.27 -4.67
CA HIS A 467 -33.30 -6.33 -5.48
C HIS A 467 -34.12 -7.04 -6.57
N GLY A 468 -34.77 -8.16 -6.20
CA GLY A 468 -35.75 -8.81 -7.07
C GLY A 468 -35.22 -9.89 -8.01
N HIS A 469 -33.92 -10.02 -8.18
CA HIS A 469 -33.28 -11.03 -9.04
C HIS A 469 -32.35 -11.95 -8.26
N PRO A 470 -32.08 -13.19 -8.73
CA PRO A 470 -31.19 -14.12 -8.08
C PRO A 470 -29.77 -13.57 -7.93
N ILE A 471 -29.22 -13.71 -6.74
CA ILE A 471 -27.86 -13.35 -6.38
C ILE A 471 -27.31 -14.39 -5.41
N TRP A 472 -26.05 -14.77 -5.58
CA TRP A 472 -25.34 -15.71 -4.73
C TRP A 472 -24.03 -15.11 -4.26
N PHE A 473 -23.69 -15.40 -2.99
CA PHE A 473 -22.41 -15.01 -2.39
C PHE A 473 -21.75 -16.24 -1.78
N ARG A 474 -20.39 -16.26 -1.76
CA ARG A 474 -19.61 -17.26 -1.05
C ARG A 474 -18.28 -16.70 -0.60
N ASN A 475 -17.53 -17.45 0.22
CA ASN A 475 -16.21 -17.04 0.72
C ASN A 475 -16.22 -15.64 1.36
N ILE A 476 -17.30 -15.31 2.08
CA ILE A 476 -17.55 -13.98 2.65
C ILE A 476 -16.72 -13.82 3.92
N LYS A 477 -15.57 -13.19 3.81
CA LYS A 477 -14.59 -13.04 4.89
C LYS A 477 -14.33 -11.57 5.20
N ILE A 478 -14.08 -11.30 6.47
CA ILE A 478 -13.74 -9.96 6.94
C ILE A 478 -12.49 -9.99 7.81
N ARG A 479 -11.70 -8.93 7.70
CA ARG A 479 -10.58 -8.64 8.58
C ARG A 479 -10.68 -7.20 9.05
N THR A 480 -10.69 -6.96 10.36
CA THR A 480 -10.58 -5.62 10.93
C THR A 480 -9.12 -5.16 10.88
N ILE A 481 -8.89 -3.88 10.55
CA ILE A 481 -7.55 -3.26 10.39
C ILE A 481 -7.44 -1.99 11.22
#